data_bfbba24535f85a9b5e6970648d1988b2
#
_entry.id   bfbba24535f85a9b5e6970648d1988b2
#
_cell.length_a   1.000
_cell.length_b   1.000
_cell.length_c   1.000
_cell.angle_alpha   90.00
_cell.angle_beta   90.00
_cell.angle_gamma   90.00
#
_symmetry.space_group_name_H-M   'P 1'
#
loop_
_entity.id
_entity.type
_entity.pdbx_description
1 polymer ?
#
loop_
_entity_poly.entity_id
_entity_poly.type
_entity_poly.pdbx_seq_one_letter_code
_entity_poly.pdbx_strand_id
1 'polypeptide(L)'
;MAGTNYPYVNYLPKKNIKAIQIDTNEENIGARFKINVGILGDSKVAFHQLTENIKHVAKRPFLDKTLERKAVWDKWMKQDLNNDNSPLRPERLMKAINANLKDDAIISADVGTSTVWSTRYLNLSVNNKFIISSWLGTMGCGLPGAMAAKIAYPNRQAVAITGDGAFQMVMQDFATACLLYTS
;
A
#
# COMPACT_ATOMS: atom_id res chain seq x y z
N MET A 1 13.74 5.65 9.89
CA MET A 1 13.40 4.88 8.68
C MET A 1 13.84 3.44 8.91
N ALA A 2 13.07 2.47 8.44
CA ALA A 2 13.43 1.05 8.55
C ALA A 2 13.05 0.32 7.26
N GLY A 3 14.04 -0.28 6.57
CA GLY A 3 13.89 -1.00 5.32
C GLY A 3 13.30 -0.14 4.18
N THR A 4 13.54 1.16 4.20
CA THR A 4 12.99 2.12 3.22
C THR A 4 13.90 3.33 3.10
N ASN A 5 13.69 4.09 2.02
CA ASN A 5 14.43 5.31 1.75
C ASN A 5 13.45 6.40 1.27
N TYR A 6 13.90 7.64 1.19
CA TYR A 6 13.12 8.73 0.61
C TYR A 6 13.19 8.68 -0.93
N PRO A 7 12.10 8.38 -1.63
CA PRO A 7 12.12 8.28 -3.09
C PRO A 7 12.26 9.66 -3.76
N TYR A 8 11.76 10.72 -3.11
CA TYR A 8 11.74 12.07 -3.67
C TYR A 8 12.34 13.09 -2.73
N VAL A 9 13.06 14.06 -3.28
CA VAL A 9 13.72 15.16 -2.53
C VAL A 9 12.72 15.99 -1.72
N ASN A 10 11.49 16.15 -2.24
CA ASN A 10 10.44 16.93 -1.58
C ASN A 10 9.94 16.32 -0.26
N TYR A 11 10.21 15.02 -0.03
CA TYR A 11 9.85 14.34 1.22
C TYR A 11 10.98 14.26 2.23
N LEU A 12 12.14 14.84 1.91
CA LEU A 12 13.24 14.90 2.86
C LEU A 12 12.85 15.72 4.10
N PRO A 13 13.20 15.24 5.31
CA PRO A 13 12.97 16.01 6.52
C PRO A 13 13.75 17.33 6.52
N LYS A 14 13.29 18.27 7.34
CA LYS A 14 14.04 19.53 7.57
C LYS A 14 15.42 19.25 8.15
N LYS A 15 16.43 20.09 7.81
CA LYS A 15 17.86 19.87 8.08
C LYS A 15 18.25 19.54 9.53
N ASN A 16 17.46 19.91 10.52
CA ASN A 16 17.83 19.77 11.95
C ASN A 16 17.07 18.64 12.67
N ILE A 17 16.48 17.70 11.93
CA ILE A 17 15.80 16.56 12.52
C ILE A 17 16.80 15.45 12.79
N LYS A 18 16.77 14.88 14.00
CA LYS A 18 17.50 13.65 14.32
C LYS A 18 16.89 12.47 13.57
N ALA A 19 17.72 11.73 12.88
CA ALA A 19 17.30 10.60 12.06
C ALA A 19 18.05 9.32 12.44
N ILE A 20 17.27 8.23 12.51
CA ILE A 20 17.78 6.87 12.66
C ILE A 20 17.38 6.10 11.40
N GLN A 21 18.29 5.37 10.82
CA GLN A 21 18.02 4.50 9.68
C GLN A 21 18.46 3.07 9.97
N ILE A 22 17.60 2.12 9.68
CA ILE A 22 17.82 0.68 9.80
C ILE A 22 17.68 0.10 8.40
N ASP A 23 18.69 -0.58 7.90
CA ASP A 23 18.67 -1.21 6.59
C ASP A 23 19.59 -2.44 6.58
N THR A 24 19.27 -3.41 5.73
CA THR A 24 20.14 -4.58 5.50
C THR A 24 21.22 -4.31 4.47
N ASN A 25 21.11 -3.22 3.70
CA ASN A 25 22.12 -2.77 2.75
C ASN A 25 22.81 -1.51 3.28
N GLU A 26 24.12 -1.60 3.48
CA GLU A 26 24.97 -0.51 3.95
C GLU A 26 24.92 0.73 3.05
N GLU A 27 24.82 0.54 1.74
CA GLU A 27 24.79 1.63 0.75
C GLU A 27 23.54 2.51 0.87
N ASN A 28 22.47 2.00 1.45
CA ASN A 28 21.24 2.77 1.67
C ASN A 28 21.36 3.71 2.88
N ILE A 29 22.25 3.37 3.84
CA ILE A 29 22.36 4.09 5.11
C ILE A 29 23.01 5.46 4.88
N GLY A 30 22.23 6.52 5.11
CA GLY A 30 22.70 7.91 4.93
C GLY A 30 22.74 8.40 3.48
N ALA A 31 22.42 7.56 2.49
CA ALA A 31 22.55 7.89 1.06
C ALA A 31 21.70 9.09 0.62
N ARG A 32 20.53 9.28 1.21
CA ARG A 32 19.58 10.34 0.82
C ARG A 32 19.45 11.46 1.83
N PHE A 33 19.77 11.20 3.08
CA PHE A 33 19.61 12.16 4.16
C PHE A 33 20.67 11.92 5.25
N LYS A 34 21.24 13.00 5.82
CA LYS A 34 22.19 12.89 6.91
C LYS A 34 21.51 12.26 8.14
N ILE A 35 22.00 11.11 8.56
CA ILE A 35 21.51 10.37 9.72
C ILE A 35 22.41 10.57 10.93
N ASN A 36 21.83 10.42 12.11
CA ASN A 36 22.56 10.45 13.39
C ASN A 36 22.97 9.06 13.83
N VAL A 37 22.15 8.06 13.56
CA VAL A 37 22.39 6.66 13.90
C VAL A 37 22.02 5.77 12.71
N GLY A 38 22.97 5.01 12.20
CA GLY A 38 22.78 3.96 11.21
C GLY A 38 22.85 2.59 11.87
N ILE A 39 21.90 1.73 11.59
CA ILE A 39 21.86 0.35 12.06
C ILE A 39 21.85 -0.56 10.84
N LEU A 40 22.96 -1.26 10.61
CA LEU A 40 23.04 -2.30 9.58
C LEU A 40 22.47 -3.60 10.15
N GLY A 41 21.32 -4.02 9.65
CA GLY A 41 20.67 -5.24 10.10
C GLY A 41 19.21 -5.35 9.74
N ASP A 42 18.62 -6.49 10.07
CA ASP A 42 17.19 -6.77 9.86
C ASP A 42 16.34 -5.92 10.80
N SER A 43 15.32 -5.25 10.24
CA SER A 43 14.45 -4.35 10.99
C SER A 43 13.63 -5.06 12.06
N LYS A 44 13.24 -6.32 11.87
CA LYS A 44 12.53 -7.12 12.87
C LYS A 44 13.39 -7.33 14.12
N VAL A 45 14.67 -7.70 13.91
CA VAL A 45 15.62 -7.90 15.00
C VAL A 45 15.90 -6.59 15.73
N ALA A 46 16.16 -5.52 14.97
CA ALA A 46 16.43 -4.20 15.54
C ALA A 46 15.24 -3.68 16.36
N PHE A 47 14.00 -3.83 15.88
CA PHE A 47 12.81 -3.42 16.62
C PHE A 47 12.56 -4.28 17.85
N HIS A 48 12.86 -5.58 17.81
CA HIS A 48 12.76 -6.44 19.00
C HIS A 48 13.69 -5.92 20.11
N GLN A 49 14.98 -5.73 19.80
CA GLN A 49 15.95 -5.20 20.74
C GLN A 49 15.59 -3.79 21.25
N LEU A 50 15.07 -2.93 20.39
CA LEU A 50 14.60 -1.60 20.79
C LEU A 50 13.43 -1.70 21.76
N THR A 51 12.48 -2.61 21.52
CA THR A 51 11.28 -2.78 22.35
C THR A 51 11.65 -3.23 23.76
N GLU A 52 12.68 -4.07 23.92
CA GLU A 52 13.19 -4.51 25.21
C GLU A 52 13.84 -3.39 26.03
N ASN A 53 14.40 -2.38 25.35
CA ASN A 53 15.18 -1.32 25.97
C ASN A 53 14.42 0.02 26.10
N ILE A 54 13.29 0.21 25.42
CA ILE A 54 12.51 1.44 25.46
C ILE A 54 11.46 1.36 26.57
N LYS A 55 11.45 2.36 27.44
CA LYS A 55 10.41 2.51 28.46
C LYS A 55 9.09 2.95 27.82
N HIS A 56 7.99 2.38 28.29
CA HIS A 56 6.66 2.79 27.86
C HIS A 56 6.41 4.28 28.21
N VAL A 57 6.00 5.06 27.22
CA VAL A 57 5.64 6.48 27.39
C VAL A 57 4.13 6.62 27.29
N ALA A 58 3.47 6.97 28.40
CA ALA A 58 2.02 7.10 28.47
C ALA A 58 1.48 8.30 27.66
N LYS A 59 2.19 9.44 27.67
CA LYS A 59 1.80 10.64 26.92
C LYS A 59 2.50 10.68 25.57
N ARG A 60 1.76 10.60 24.47
CA ARG A 60 2.27 10.59 23.11
C ARG A 60 1.63 11.68 22.23
N PRO A 61 1.90 12.97 22.51
CA PRO A 61 1.18 14.09 21.89
C PRO A 61 1.28 14.12 20.36
N PHE A 62 2.36 13.61 19.78
CA PHE A 62 2.48 13.46 18.33
C PHE A 62 1.50 12.41 17.77
N LEU A 63 1.40 11.27 18.44
CA LEU A 63 0.45 10.22 18.06
C LEU A 63 -0.99 10.71 18.20
N ASP A 64 -1.32 11.34 19.33
CA ASP A 64 -2.66 11.85 19.61
C ASP A 64 -3.10 12.85 18.53
N LYS A 65 -2.23 13.81 18.17
CA LYS A 65 -2.47 14.75 17.08
C LYS A 65 -2.59 14.08 15.71
N THR A 66 -1.86 13.01 15.49
CA THR A 66 -1.95 12.24 14.23
C THR A 66 -3.27 11.50 14.13
N LEU A 67 -3.75 10.91 15.24
CA LEU A 67 -5.04 10.23 15.31
C LEU A 67 -6.21 11.19 15.13
N GLU A 68 -6.15 12.40 15.71
CA GLU A 68 -7.14 13.46 15.45
C GLU A 68 -7.22 13.80 13.95
N ARG A 69 -6.08 14.00 13.29
CA ARG A 69 -6.05 14.29 11.86
C ARG A 69 -6.56 13.11 11.02
N LYS A 70 -6.23 11.89 11.44
CA LYS A 70 -6.76 10.68 10.81
C LYS A 70 -8.27 10.61 10.91
N ALA A 71 -8.85 10.95 12.06
CA ALA A 71 -10.31 10.96 12.23
C ALA A 71 -11.02 11.96 11.29
N VAL A 72 -10.43 13.14 11.07
CA VAL A 72 -10.94 14.11 10.08
C VAL A 72 -10.88 13.52 8.65
N TRP A 73 -9.75 12.91 8.30
CA TRP A 73 -9.59 12.23 7.00
C TRP A 73 -10.63 11.12 6.81
N ASP A 74 -10.81 10.25 7.80
CA ASP A 74 -11.76 9.14 7.75
C ASP A 74 -13.21 9.66 7.56
N LYS A 75 -13.54 10.82 8.15
CA LYS A 75 -14.84 11.48 7.95
C LYS A 75 -15.04 11.92 6.50
N TRP A 76 -14.04 12.54 5.87
CA TRP A 76 -14.10 12.93 4.46
C TRP A 76 -14.25 11.72 3.55
N MET A 77 -13.44 10.67 3.76
CA MET A 77 -13.54 9.44 2.97
C MET A 77 -14.92 8.78 3.05
N LYS A 78 -15.54 8.78 4.24
CA LYS A 78 -16.90 8.25 4.41
C LYS A 78 -17.95 9.05 3.64
N GLN A 79 -17.82 10.36 3.55
CA GLN A 79 -18.72 11.20 2.75
C GLN A 79 -18.62 10.85 1.27
N ASP A 80 -17.41 10.74 0.74
CA ASP A 80 -17.19 10.39 -0.67
C ASP A 80 -17.72 9.01 -1.01
N LEU A 81 -17.48 8.02 -0.16
CA LEU A 81 -17.98 6.63 -0.34
C LEU A 81 -19.52 6.53 -0.39
N ASN A 82 -20.24 7.50 0.18
CA ASN A 82 -21.70 7.53 0.20
C ASN A 82 -22.32 8.45 -0.86
N ASN A 83 -21.53 8.94 -1.80
CA ASN A 83 -22.02 9.79 -2.88
C ASN A 83 -22.71 8.94 -3.96
N ASP A 84 -24.02 9.15 -4.14
CA ASP A 84 -24.83 8.41 -5.10
C ASP A 84 -25.06 9.18 -6.43
N ASN A 85 -24.20 10.13 -6.78
CA ASN A 85 -24.30 10.89 -8.02
C ASN A 85 -24.20 9.99 -9.28
N SER A 86 -24.85 10.43 -10.35
CA SER A 86 -24.69 9.89 -11.70
C SER A 86 -23.88 10.89 -12.54
N PRO A 87 -22.88 10.46 -13.32
CA PRO A 87 -22.38 9.09 -13.45
C PRO A 87 -21.74 8.54 -12.16
N LEU A 88 -21.68 7.20 -12.05
CA LEU A 88 -21.13 6.52 -10.88
C LEU A 88 -19.67 6.96 -10.62
N ARG A 89 -19.40 7.39 -9.40
CA ARG A 89 -18.06 7.80 -8.99
C ARG A 89 -17.20 6.60 -8.57
N PRO A 90 -15.88 6.67 -8.80
CA PRO A 90 -14.95 5.58 -8.42
C PRO A 90 -15.00 5.22 -6.93
N GLU A 91 -15.23 6.19 -6.06
CA GLU A 91 -15.34 5.97 -4.62
C GLU A 91 -16.48 5.01 -4.27
N ARG A 92 -17.57 5.10 -5.00
CA ARG A 92 -18.72 4.22 -4.84
C ARG A 92 -18.39 2.78 -5.22
N LEU A 93 -17.59 2.59 -6.30
CA LEU A 93 -17.05 1.29 -6.66
C LEU A 93 -16.18 0.72 -5.56
N MET A 94 -15.28 1.53 -4.97
CA MET A 94 -14.43 1.08 -3.86
C MET A 94 -15.24 0.65 -2.64
N LYS A 95 -16.36 1.31 -2.35
CA LYS A 95 -17.29 0.87 -1.31
C LYS A 95 -17.86 -0.52 -1.59
N ALA A 96 -18.27 -0.78 -2.82
CA ALA A 96 -18.78 -2.10 -3.22
C ALA A 96 -17.70 -3.19 -3.14
N ILE A 97 -16.46 -2.86 -3.54
CA ILE A 97 -15.33 -3.78 -3.40
C ILE A 97 -15.10 -4.11 -1.92
N ASN A 98 -15.03 -3.10 -1.04
CA ASN A 98 -14.85 -3.31 0.40
C ASN A 98 -15.90 -4.23 1.00
N ALA A 99 -17.16 -4.12 0.57
CA ALA A 99 -18.27 -4.95 1.07
C ALA A 99 -18.14 -6.43 0.66
N ASN A 100 -17.38 -6.73 -0.39
CA ASN A 100 -17.21 -8.06 -0.95
C ASN A 100 -15.78 -8.61 -0.79
N LEU A 101 -14.88 -7.82 -0.21
CA LEU A 101 -13.48 -8.22 -0.03
C LEU A 101 -13.37 -9.19 1.14
N LYS A 102 -12.79 -10.37 0.90
CA LYS A 102 -12.48 -11.33 1.96
C LYS A 102 -11.30 -10.84 2.79
N ASP A 103 -11.26 -11.23 4.07
CA ASP A 103 -10.22 -10.81 5.02
C ASP A 103 -8.81 -11.21 4.59
N ASP A 104 -8.67 -12.29 3.81
CA ASP A 104 -7.39 -12.79 3.30
C ASP A 104 -7.19 -12.50 1.79
N ALA A 105 -8.01 -11.66 1.17
CA ALA A 105 -7.92 -11.38 -0.25
C ALA A 105 -6.54 -10.83 -0.66
N ILE A 106 -6.17 -11.10 -1.91
CA ILE A 106 -4.98 -10.53 -2.57
C ILE A 106 -5.46 -9.55 -3.63
N ILE A 107 -5.11 -8.30 -3.49
CA ILE A 107 -5.51 -7.22 -4.38
C ILE A 107 -4.32 -6.81 -5.24
N SER A 108 -4.49 -6.86 -6.56
CA SER A 108 -3.52 -6.34 -7.52
C SER A 108 -4.09 -5.08 -8.15
N ALA A 109 -3.54 -3.93 -7.77
CA ALA A 109 -3.93 -2.65 -8.33
C ALA A 109 -3.01 -2.26 -9.49
N ASP A 110 -3.60 -1.74 -10.55
CA ASP A 110 -2.85 -1.21 -11.66
C ASP A 110 -2.39 0.23 -11.40
N VAL A 111 -1.48 0.71 -12.24
CA VAL A 111 -0.91 2.05 -12.13
C VAL A 111 -1.79 3.06 -12.86
N GLY A 112 -2.05 4.17 -12.20
CA GLY A 112 -2.91 5.25 -12.68
C GLY A 112 -3.87 5.74 -11.60
N THR A 113 -5.03 6.26 -11.99
CA THR A 113 -6.08 6.69 -11.05
C THR A 113 -6.63 5.53 -10.22
N SER A 114 -6.61 4.29 -10.74
CA SER A 114 -6.92 3.07 -10.02
C SER A 114 -6.07 2.89 -8.75
N THR A 115 -4.78 3.24 -8.80
CA THR A 115 -3.91 3.28 -7.63
C THR A 115 -4.42 4.26 -6.58
N VAL A 116 -4.78 5.47 -7.00
CA VAL A 116 -5.25 6.53 -6.10
C VAL A 116 -6.53 6.09 -5.37
N TRP A 117 -7.47 5.53 -6.11
CA TRP A 117 -8.73 5.05 -5.53
C TRP A 117 -8.50 3.87 -4.58
N SER A 118 -7.67 2.91 -4.98
CA SER A 118 -7.35 1.74 -4.17
C SER A 118 -6.67 2.12 -2.86
N THR A 119 -5.64 2.97 -2.90
CA THR A 119 -4.89 3.36 -1.70
C THR A 119 -5.65 4.27 -0.75
N ARG A 120 -6.65 5.01 -1.26
CA ARG A 120 -7.46 5.92 -0.44
C ARG A 120 -8.66 5.25 0.21
N TYR A 121 -9.32 4.35 -0.49
CA TYR A 121 -10.66 3.89 -0.13
C TYR A 121 -10.76 2.41 0.20
N LEU A 122 -9.75 1.58 -0.09
CA LEU A 122 -9.77 0.19 0.34
C LEU A 122 -9.48 0.07 1.83
N ASN A 123 -10.30 -0.73 2.50
CA ASN A 123 -10.11 -1.10 3.90
C ASN A 123 -9.41 -2.46 3.96
N LEU A 124 -8.07 -2.44 4.06
CA LEU A 124 -7.29 -3.66 4.09
C LEU A 124 -7.02 -4.10 5.52
N SER A 125 -7.20 -5.39 5.78
CA SER A 125 -6.78 -6.06 7.01
C SER A 125 -5.29 -6.42 6.97
N VAL A 126 -4.75 -6.88 8.09
CA VAL A 126 -3.37 -7.38 8.17
C VAL A 126 -3.14 -8.66 7.36
N ASN A 127 -4.20 -9.39 7.03
CA ASN A 127 -4.16 -10.64 6.28
C ASN A 127 -4.23 -10.40 4.76
N ASN A 128 -4.74 -9.25 4.32
CA ASN A 128 -4.76 -8.90 2.92
C ASN A 128 -3.34 -8.69 2.38
N LYS A 129 -3.16 -8.97 1.10
CA LYS A 129 -1.95 -8.59 0.37
C LYS A 129 -2.30 -7.60 -0.72
N PHE A 130 -1.49 -6.55 -0.85
CA PHE A 130 -1.66 -5.53 -1.87
C PHE A 130 -0.44 -5.51 -2.78
N ILE A 131 -0.67 -5.71 -4.08
CA ILE A 131 0.35 -5.77 -5.12
C ILE A 131 0.18 -4.56 -6.03
N ILE A 132 1.28 -3.89 -6.33
CA ILE A 132 1.32 -2.75 -7.24
C ILE A 132 2.75 -2.56 -7.77
N SER A 133 2.90 -2.11 -9.01
CA SER A 133 4.19 -1.70 -9.56
C SER A 133 4.59 -0.30 -9.05
N SER A 134 5.00 -0.22 -7.78
CA SER A 134 5.28 1.06 -7.11
C SER A 134 6.61 1.71 -7.52
N TRP A 135 7.57 0.92 -8.01
CA TRP A 135 8.88 1.43 -8.42
C TRP A 135 8.89 1.99 -9.84
N LEU A 136 8.43 1.20 -10.80
CA LEU A 136 8.50 1.56 -12.21
C LEU A 136 7.20 2.21 -12.72
N GLY A 137 6.11 2.11 -11.97
CA GLY A 137 4.83 2.62 -12.41
C GLY A 137 4.31 1.91 -13.66
N THR A 138 4.50 0.60 -13.75
CA THR A 138 4.14 -0.19 -14.93
C THR A 138 2.63 -0.34 -15.05
N MET A 139 2.04 0.24 -16.07
CA MET A 139 0.65 -0.02 -16.45
C MET A 139 0.51 -1.44 -17.02
N GLY A 140 -0.64 -2.07 -16.77
CA GLY A 140 -0.91 -3.45 -17.18
C GLY A 140 -0.43 -4.51 -16.19
N CYS A 141 -0.03 -4.13 -14.97
CA CYS A 141 0.39 -5.10 -13.95
C CYS A 141 -0.80 -5.66 -13.13
N GLY A 142 -1.95 -5.01 -13.16
CA GLY A 142 -3.11 -5.35 -12.32
C GLY A 142 -3.67 -6.73 -12.63
N LEU A 143 -4.03 -7.00 -13.86
CA LEU A 143 -4.61 -8.28 -14.30
C LEU A 143 -3.61 -9.45 -14.15
N PRO A 144 -2.39 -9.42 -14.72
CA PRO A 144 -1.42 -10.51 -14.55
C PRO A 144 -1.06 -10.76 -13.08
N GLY A 145 -0.97 -9.70 -12.27
CA GLY A 145 -0.70 -9.83 -10.84
C GLY A 145 -1.81 -10.57 -10.08
N ALA A 146 -3.08 -10.32 -10.39
CA ALA A 146 -4.20 -11.05 -9.80
C ALA A 146 -4.24 -12.51 -10.28
N MET A 147 -3.93 -12.77 -11.55
CA MET A 147 -3.82 -14.13 -12.09
C MET A 147 -2.70 -14.91 -11.38
N ALA A 148 -1.53 -14.32 -11.27
CA ALA A 148 -0.40 -14.92 -10.54
C ALA A 148 -0.75 -15.20 -9.09
N ALA A 149 -1.45 -14.26 -8.43
CA ALA A 149 -1.93 -14.44 -7.06
C ALA A 149 -2.89 -15.62 -6.94
N LYS A 150 -3.80 -15.77 -7.90
CA LYS A 150 -4.77 -16.89 -7.91
C LYS A 150 -4.10 -18.24 -8.16
N ILE A 151 -3.10 -18.30 -9.03
CA ILE A 151 -2.30 -19.51 -9.26
C ILE A 151 -1.52 -19.89 -8.00
N ALA A 152 -0.85 -18.92 -7.39
CA ALA A 152 -0.03 -19.16 -6.19
C ALA A 152 -0.87 -19.47 -4.93
N TYR A 153 -2.07 -18.94 -4.85
CA TYR A 153 -2.98 -19.09 -3.71
C TYR A 153 -4.41 -19.42 -4.15
N PRO A 154 -4.66 -20.66 -4.62
CA PRO A 154 -5.93 -21.04 -5.26
C PRO A 154 -7.17 -20.83 -4.40
N ASN A 155 -7.03 -20.93 -3.08
CA ASN A 155 -8.15 -20.82 -2.13
C ASN A 155 -8.42 -19.38 -1.68
N ARG A 156 -7.58 -18.42 -2.05
CA ARG A 156 -7.77 -17.01 -1.71
C ARG A 156 -8.50 -16.26 -2.80
N GLN A 157 -9.25 -15.25 -2.41
CA GLN A 157 -9.83 -14.30 -3.37
C GLN A 157 -8.68 -13.47 -3.98
N ALA A 158 -8.62 -13.41 -5.31
CA ALA A 158 -7.74 -12.48 -6.03
C ALA A 158 -8.59 -11.44 -6.75
N VAL A 159 -8.23 -10.17 -6.61
CA VAL A 159 -8.97 -9.03 -7.18
C VAL A 159 -8.02 -8.17 -7.99
N ALA A 160 -8.31 -7.96 -9.28
CA ALA A 160 -7.63 -6.97 -10.11
C ALA A 160 -8.41 -5.66 -10.09
N ILE A 161 -7.74 -4.54 -9.83
CA ILE A 161 -8.30 -3.18 -9.95
C ILE A 161 -7.48 -2.48 -11.02
N THR A 162 -8.05 -2.33 -12.19
CA THR A 162 -7.35 -1.80 -13.37
C THR A 162 -8.16 -0.68 -14.01
N GLY A 163 -7.49 0.29 -14.61
CA GLY A 163 -8.11 1.29 -15.46
C GLY A 163 -8.24 0.77 -16.90
N ASP A 164 -9.03 1.45 -17.71
CA ASP A 164 -9.30 1.14 -19.11
C ASP A 164 -8.01 1.06 -19.95
N GLY A 165 -7.15 2.07 -19.89
CA GLY A 165 -5.88 2.09 -20.61
C GLY A 165 -4.91 1.00 -20.18
N ALA A 166 -4.81 0.73 -18.88
CA ALA A 166 -3.96 -0.32 -18.36
C ALA A 166 -4.49 -1.72 -18.75
N PHE A 167 -5.81 -1.91 -18.71
CA PHE A 167 -6.44 -3.15 -19.16
C PHE A 167 -6.21 -3.40 -20.66
N GLN A 168 -6.32 -2.35 -21.51
CA GLN A 168 -6.06 -2.47 -22.95
C GLN A 168 -4.66 -2.98 -23.27
N MET A 169 -3.66 -2.63 -22.46
CA MET A 169 -2.27 -3.08 -22.68
C MET A 169 -2.08 -4.58 -22.50
N VAL A 170 -2.96 -5.25 -21.75
CA VAL A 170 -2.84 -6.66 -21.37
C VAL A 170 -4.18 -7.41 -21.50
N MET A 171 -5.15 -6.87 -22.25
CA MET A 171 -6.47 -7.47 -22.36
C MET A 171 -6.46 -8.89 -22.93
N GLN A 172 -5.46 -9.24 -23.75
CA GLN A 172 -5.25 -10.60 -24.26
C GLN A 172 -5.04 -11.62 -23.13
N ASP A 173 -4.47 -11.21 -21.99
CA ASP A 173 -4.26 -12.10 -20.86
C ASP A 173 -5.57 -12.50 -20.17
N PHE A 174 -6.65 -11.77 -20.45
CA PHE A 174 -7.98 -12.17 -19.98
C PHE A 174 -8.44 -13.49 -20.60
N ALA A 175 -8.06 -13.75 -21.87
CA ALA A 175 -8.31 -15.06 -22.48
C ALA A 175 -7.53 -16.17 -21.75
N THR A 176 -6.30 -15.90 -21.35
CA THR A 176 -5.50 -16.83 -20.52
C THR A 176 -6.17 -17.09 -19.17
N ALA A 177 -6.71 -16.05 -18.54
CA ALA A 177 -7.48 -16.22 -17.29
C ALA A 177 -8.71 -17.12 -17.49
N CYS A 178 -9.46 -16.94 -18.58
CA CYS A 178 -10.59 -17.80 -18.91
C CYS A 178 -10.17 -19.27 -19.09
N LEU A 179 -9.07 -19.51 -19.79
CA LEU A 179 -8.57 -20.89 -20.02
C LEU A 179 -8.11 -21.57 -18.72
N LEU A 180 -7.56 -20.81 -17.78
CA LEU A 180 -7.06 -21.35 -16.52
C LEU A 180 -8.16 -21.62 -15.48
N TYR A 181 -9.31 -20.93 -15.55
CA TYR A 181 -10.32 -20.94 -14.50
C TYR A 181 -11.69 -21.47 -14.94
N THR A 182 -11.86 -21.81 -16.20
CA THR A 182 -13.13 -22.37 -16.75
C THR A 182 -13.10 -23.87 -16.99
N SER A 183 -12.01 -24.54 -16.61
CA SER A 183 -11.90 -26.00 -16.65
C SER A 183 -12.06 -26.64 -15.29
#